data_42aabb9b7a86f3e2f0b1962a7d870147
#
_entry.id   42aabb9b7a86f3e2f0b1962a7d870147
#
_cell.length_a   1.000
_cell.length_b   1.000
_cell.length_c   1.000
_cell.angle_alpha   90.00
_cell.angle_beta   90.00
_cell.angle_gamma   90.00
#
_symmetry.space_group_name_H-M   'P 1'
#
loop_
_entity.id
_entity.type
_entity.pdbx_description
1 polymer ?
#
loop_
_entity_poly.entity_id
_entity_poly.type
_entity_poly.pdbx_seq_one_letter_code
_entity_poly.pdbx_strand_id
1 'polypeptide(L)'
;MEKLMEEKKTTLWQEIKICRVDETNYPHDLKKIKDRPEVLYYRGNIDILNEHKSIAVVGSRKISAVGAKLAYNAGSIIGKNGFNLVNGLALGCDAEALKGALAAGGKCAVVLPCGINEIYPKSNQWIAEEVLKQGGCLISEYPEGTRPEKYRFVQRDRLQSGMSQGVLVVEAMEKSGTMHTAEYAKKQNRRLACY
;
A
#
# COMPACT_ATOMS: atom_id res chain seq x y z
N MET A 1 19.99 -2.23 -24.88
CA MET A 1 19.19 -1.49 -23.90
C MET A 1 18.01 -2.30 -23.39
N GLU A 2 17.18 -2.89 -24.26
CA GLU A 2 16.03 -3.75 -23.88
C GLU A 2 16.42 -4.95 -23.01
N LYS A 3 17.46 -5.69 -23.36
CA LYS A 3 17.95 -6.84 -22.58
C LYS A 3 18.38 -6.49 -21.14
N LEU A 4 19.02 -5.33 -20.96
CA LEU A 4 19.38 -4.80 -19.63
C LEU A 4 18.17 -4.33 -18.82
N MET A 5 17.12 -3.87 -19.50
CA MET A 5 15.85 -3.49 -18.84
C MET A 5 15.03 -4.73 -18.45
N GLU A 6 15.06 -5.77 -19.28
CA GLU A 6 14.42 -7.05 -18.99
C GLU A 6 15.12 -7.81 -17.85
N GLU A 7 16.45 -7.82 -17.80
CA GLU A 7 17.23 -8.39 -16.69
C GLU A 7 16.98 -7.64 -15.38
N LYS A 8 16.90 -6.30 -15.39
CA LYS A 8 16.53 -5.51 -14.20
C LYS A 8 15.08 -5.77 -13.75
N LYS A 9 14.16 -5.97 -14.69
CA LYS A 9 12.76 -6.31 -14.40
C LYS A 9 12.66 -7.67 -13.72
N THR A 10 13.41 -8.67 -14.20
CA THR A 10 13.46 -10.01 -13.64
C THR A 10 14.04 -10.02 -12.22
N THR A 11 15.07 -9.21 -11.96
CA THR A 11 15.73 -9.12 -10.64
C THR A 11 14.82 -8.50 -9.57
N LEU A 12 14.08 -7.44 -9.91
CA LEU A 12 13.15 -6.79 -8.97
C LEU A 12 12.01 -7.72 -8.51
N TRP A 13 11.56 -8.64 -9.37
CA TRP A 13 10.52 -9.61 -9.03
C TRP A 13 11.05 -10.85 -8.29
N GLN A 14 12.32 -11.15 -8.40
CA GLN A 14 12.92 -12.36 -7.81
C GLN A 14 13.36 -12.15 -6.36
N GLU A 15 13.74 -10.93 -5.95
CA GLU A 15 14.27 -10.68 -4.61
C GLU A 15 13.16 -10.41 -3.59
N ILE A 16 12.86 -11.40 -2.75
CA ILE A 16 12.04 -11.26 -1.56
C ILE A 16 12.98 -11.01 -0.36
N LYS A 17 12.76 -9.91 0.33
CA LYS A 17 13.49 -9.52 1.52
C LYS A 17 12.62 -9.67 2.77
N ILE A 18 13.26 -9.82 3.91
CA ILE A 18 12.62 -9.92 5.21
C ILE A 18 13.07 -8.71 6.04
N CYS A 19 12.14 -8.16 6.82
CA CYS A 19 12.40 -7.13 7.80
C CYS A 19 11.75 -7.52 9.13
N ARG A 20 12.53 -7.54 10.22
CA ARG A 20 12.06 -7.88 11.56
C ARG A 20 11.82 -6.63 12.39
N VAL A 21 10.96 -6.73 13.38
CA VAL A 21 10.52 -5.60 14.22
C VAL A 21 11.67 -4.91 14.97
N ASP A 22 12.75 -5.59 15.23
CA ASP A 22 13.96 -5.08 15.89
C ASP A 22 14.97 -4.45 14.92
N GLU A 23 14.82 -4.64 13.61
CA GLU A 23 15.69 -4.07 12.60
C GLU A 23 15.41 -2.57 12.37
N THR A 24 16.43 -1.84 11.94
CA THR A 24 16.38 -0.38 11.77
C THR A 24 15.49 0.06 10.61
N ASN A 25 15.35 -0.76 9.59
CA ASN A 25 14.51 -0.51 8.41
C ASN A 25 13.04 -0.90 8.61
N TYR A 26 12.67 -1.48 9.78
CA TYR A 26 11.26 -1.72 10.08
C TYR A 26 10.49 -0.39 10.16
N PRO A 27 9.30 -0.27 9.51
CA PRO A 27 8.58 1.00 9.46
C PRO A 27 8.28 1.56 10.86
N HIS A 28 8.82 2.74 11.17
CA HIS A 28 8.76 3.34 12.51
C HIS A 28 7.32 3.59 12.98
N ASP A 29 6.43 3.98 12.07
CA ASP A 29 5.03 4.21 12.43
C ASP A 29 4.28 2.91 12.67
N LEU A 30 4.60 1.84 11.92
CA LEU A 30 4.04 0.52 12.14
C LEU A 30 4.50 -0.07 13.49
N LYS A 31 5.74 0.18 13.89
CA LYS A 31 6.27 -0.29 15.17
C LYS A 31 5.47 0.17 16.39
N LYS A 32 4.72 1.28 16.25
CA LYS A 32 3.92 1.89 17.33
C LYS A 32 2.56 1.22 17.57
N ILE A 33 2.05 0.42 16.63
CA ILE A 33 0.75 -0.23 16.81
C ILE A 33 0.90 -1.51 17.65
N LYS A 34 -0.13 -1.86 18.43
CA LYS A 34 -0.09 -2.99 19.37
C LYS A 34 0.02 -4.34 18.66
N ASP A 35 -0.71 -4.48 17.56
CA ASP A 35 -0.85 -5.69 16.76
C ASP A 35 0.05 -5.69 15.51
N ARG A 36 1.23 -5.05 15.62
CA ARG A 36 2.25 -5.08 14.57
C ARG A 36 2.77 -6.49 14.34
N PRO A 37 3.04 -6.86 13.09
CA PRO A 37 3.70 -8.13 12.79
C PRO A 37 5.18 -8.09 13.23
N GLU A 38 5.68 -9.21 13.75
CA GLU A 38 7.09 -9.38 14.13
C GLU A 38 8.00 -9.45 12.88
N VAL A 39 7.43 -9.85 11.74
CA VAL A 39 8.15 -10.05 10.49
C VAL A 39 7.34 -9.47 9.34
N LEU A 40 8.01 -8.75 8.46
CA LEU A 40 7.50 -8.29 7.17
C LEU A 40 8.30 -8.94 6.04
N TYR A 41 7.60 -9.38 5.02
CA TYR A 41 8.16 -9.77 3.73
C TYR A 41 7.96 -8.62 2.77
N TYR A 42 8.99 -8.26 2.01
CA TYR A 42 8.87 -7.11 1.10
C TYR A 42 9.70 -7.26 -0.17
N ARG A 43 9.33 -6.48 -1.19
CA ARG A 43 10.09 -6.26 -2.43
C ARG A 43 10.24 -4.76 -2.65
N GLY A 44 11.33 -4.35 -3.28
CA GLY A 44 11.62 -2.94 -3.53
C GLY A 44 12.30 -2.26 -2.35
N ASN A 45 12.00 -0.98 -2.13
CA ASN A 45 12.63 -0.14 -1.11
C ASN A 45 11.65 0.14 0.05
N ILE A 46 11.79 -0.57 1.18
CA ILE A 46 10.96 -0.36 2.37
C ILE A 46 11.36 0.91 3.14
N ASP A 47 12.58 1.41 2.97
CA ASP A 47 13.11 2.57 3.70
C ASP A 47 12.34 3.86 3.41
N ILE A 48 11.64 3.93 2.28
CA ILE A 48 10.74 5.06 1.96
C ILE A 48 9.76 5.36 3.10
N LEU A 49 9.33 4.33 3.85
CA LEU A 49 8.39 4.46 4.96
C LEU A 49 8.99 5.12 6.19
N ASN A 50 10.32 5.17 6.29
CA ASN A 50 11.05 5.87 7.34
C ASN A 50 11.61 7.22 6.87
N GLU A 51 11.88 7.36 5.58
CA GLU A 51 12.42 8.59 4.97
C GLU A 51 11.35 9.66 4.79
N HIS A 52 10.11 9.27 4.46
CA HIS A 52 9.02 10.19 4.16
C HIS A 52 7.75 9.82 4.94
N LYS A 53 6.93 10.83 5.22
CA LYS A 53 5.61 10.63 5.80
C LYS A 53 4.69 9.92 4.80
N SER A 54 3.79 9.09 5.32
CA SER A 54 2.88 8.29 4.50
C SER A 54 1.43 8.65 4.77
N ILE A 55 0.61 8.60 3.73
CA ILE A 55 -0.85 8.77 3.79
C ILE A 55 -1.50 7.56 3.12
N ALA A 56 -2.43 6.91 3.83
CA ALA A 56 -3.23 5.87 3.24
C ALA A 56 -4.42 6.47 2.48
N VAL A 57 -4.68 5.98 1.28
CA VAL A 57 -5.90 6.33 0.50
C VAL A 57 -6.66 5.05 0.23
N VAL A 58 -7.88 4.97 0.74
CA VAL A 58 -8.73 3.79 0.68
C VAL A 58 -10.15 4.14 0.24
N GLY A 59 -10.88 3.16 -0.28
CA GLY A 59 -12.25 3.39 -0.69
C GLY A 59 -12.90 2.20 -1.39
N SER A 60 -14.02 2.46 -2.03
CA SER A 60 -14.83 1.47 -2.73
C SER A 60 -14.06 0.77 -3.85
N ARG A 61 -14.23 -0.55 -3.92
CA ARG A 61 -13.78 -1.35 -5.10
C ARG A 61 -14.64 -1.08 -6.34
N LYS A 62 -15.91 -0.71 -6.14
CA LYS A 62 -16.85 -0.27 -7.17
C LYS A 62 -17.04 1.24 -7.05
N ILE A 63 -16.02 1.97 -7.44
CA ILE A 63 -15.96 3.42 -7.30
C ILE A 63 -16.77 4.10 -8.41
N SER A 64 -17.42 5.22 -8.10
CA SER A 64 -18.08 6.06 -9.08
C SER A 64 -17.06 6.81 -9.98
N ALA A 65 -17.50 7.36 -11.11
CA ALA A 65 -16.63 8.17 -11.96
C ALA A 65 -16.08 9.41 -11.23
N VAL A 66 -16.88 10.00 -10.36
CA VAL A 66 -16.46 11.13 -9.52
C VAL A 66 -15.43 10.67 -8.49
N GLY A 67 -15.72 9.57 -7.77
CA GLY A 67 -14.81 8.99 -6.80
C GLY A 67 -13.47 8.60 -7.43
N ALA A 68 -13.47 8.02 -8.64
CA ALA A 68 -12.25 7.67 -9.37
C ALA A 68 -11.37 8.90 -9.62
N LYS A 69 -11.96 10.01 -10.06
CA LYS A 69 -11.27 11.27 -10.27
C LYS A 69 -10.73 11.85 -8.97
N LEU A 70 -11.50 11.78 -7.87
CA LEU A 70 -11.07 12.24 -6.55
C LEU A 70 -9.91 11.39 -6.03
N ALA A 71 -9.97 10.06 -6.15
CA ALA A 71 -8.90 9.16 -5.75
C ALA A 71 -7.60 9.42 -6.52
N TYR A 72 -7.68 9.56 -7.84
CA TYR A 72 -6.55 9.91 -8.69
C TYR A 72 -5.93 11.26 -8.27
N ASN A 73 -6.76 12.29 -8.09
CA ASN A 73 -6.28 13.61 -7.66
C ASN A 73 -5.63 13.57 -6.28
N ALA A 74 -6.22 12.84 -5.33
CA ALA A 74 -5.65 12.65 -4.00
C ALA A 74 -4.25 12.02 -4.09
N GLY A 75 -4.11 10.94 -4.86
CA GLY A 75 -2.81 10.31 -5.11
C GLY A 75 -1.80 11.27 -5.72
N SER A 76 -2.21 12.03 -6.74
CA SER A 76 -1.35 13.03 -7.39
C SER A 76 -0.88 14.12 -6.41
N ILE A 77 -1.78 14.62 -5.56
CA ILE A 77 -1.43 15.64 -4.55
C ILE A 77 -0.43 15.05 -3.54
N ILE A 78 -0.66 13.83 -3.06
CA ILE A 78 0.23 13.12 -2.13
C ILE A 78 1.63 13.00 -2.73
N GLY A 79 1.73 12.49 -3.96
CA GLY A 79 3.01 12.32 -4.64
C GLY A 79 3.76 13.64 -4.88
N LYS A 80 3.07 14.68 -5.38
CA LYS A 80 3.66 16.01 -5.62
C LYS A 80 4.21 16.67 -4.36
N ASN A 81 3.64 16.37 -3.20
CA ASN A 81 4.07 16.92 -1.92
C ASN A 81 5.11 16.06 -1.19
N GLY A 82 5.68 15.06 -1.83
CA GLY A 82 6.74 14.23 -1.27
C GLY A 82 6.27 13.25 -0.18
N PHE A 83 4.98 12.99 -0.07
CA PHE A 83 4.46 11.94 0.79
C PHE A 83 4.42 10.60 0.06
N ASN A 84 4.57 9.50 0.81
CA ASN A 84 4.28 8.18 0.28
C ASN A 84 2.77 7.94 0.27
N LEU A 85 2.28 7.26 -0.78
CA LEU A 85 0.93 6.72 -0.78
C LEU A 85 0.96 5.27 -0.32
N VAL A 86 0.12 4.92 0.66
CA VAL A 86 -0.03 3.55 1.17
C VAL A 86 -1.42 3.05 0.87
N ASN A 87 -1.56 1.86 0.27
CA ASN A 87 -2.86 1.18 0.18
C ASN A 87 -2.73 -0.32 -0.14
N GLY A 88 -3.86 -0.95 -0.45
CA GLY A 88 -3.95 -2.39 -0.61
C GLY A 88 -4.01 -2.91 -2.04
N LEU A 89 -3.78 -2.08 -3.05
CA LEU A 89 -3.83 -2.45 -4.45
C LEU A 89 -5.22 -2.97 -4.92
N ALA A 90 -6.27 -2.67 -4.18
CA ALA A 90 -7.62 -3.13 -4.54
C ALA A 90 -8.09 -2.48 -5.86
N LEU A 91 -9.13 -3.06 -6.46
CA LEU A 91 -9.82 -2.40 -7.57
C LEU A 91 -10.42 -1.07 -7.12
N GLY A 92 -10.72 -0.18 -8.04
CA GLY A 92 -11.39 1.08 -7.78
C GLY A 92 -10.48 2.10 -7.09
N CYS A 93 -10.84 2.54 -5.89
CA CYS A 93 -10.17 3.65 -5.21
C CYS A 93 -8.66 3.47 -5.08
N ASP A 94 -8.21 2.32 -4.59
CA ASP A 94 -6.78 2.05 -4.38
C ASP A 94 -6.00 2.15 -5.70
N ALA A 95 -6.51 1.54 -6.76
CA ALA A 95 -5.87 1.56 -8.08
C ALA A 95 -5.78 2.99 -8.64
N GLU A 96 -6.87 3.77 -8.55
CA GLU A 96 -6.87 5.14 -9.07
C GLU A 96 -5.93 6.06 -8.27
N ALA A 97 -5.91 5.92 -6.94
CA ALA A 97 -4.99 6.69 -6.10
C ALA A 97 -3.51 6.37 -6.43
N LEU A 98 -3.17 5.07 -6.59
CA LEU A 98 -1.81 4.66 -7.01
C LEU A 98 -1.43 5.24 -8.37
N LYS A 99 -2.32 5.17 -9.36
CA LYS A 99 -2.08 5.77 -10.69
C LYS A 99 -1.77 7.26 -10.57
N GLY A 100 -2.55 7.99 -9.76
CA GLY A 100 -2.34 9.41 -9.53
C GLY A 100 -1.00 9.73 -8.88
N ALA A 101 -0.60 8.96 -7.85
CA ALA A 101 0.67 9.13 -7.16
C ALA A 101 1.87 8.82 -8.08
N LEU A 102 1.80 7.70 -8.82
CA LEU A 102 2.84 7.29 -9.77
C LEU A 102 3.00 8.31 -10.91
N ALA A 103 1.90 8.79 -11.47
CA ALA A 103 1.93 9.83 -12.51
C ALA A 103 2.56 11.14 -12.04
N ALA A 104 2.53 11.41 -10.73
CA ALA A 104 3.16 12.55 -10.10
C ALA A 104 4.62 12.31 -9.64
N GLY A 105 5.19 11.13 -9.91
CA GLY A 105 6.53 10.74 -9.46
C GLY A 105 6.62 10.42 -7.97
N GLY A 106 5.48 10.21 -7.30
CA GLY A 106 5.40 9.88 -5.88
C GLY A 106 5.79 8.44 -5.58
N LYS A 107 6.31 8.20 -4.37
CA LYS A 107 6.61 6.86 -3.88
C LYS A 107 5.35 6.19 -3.33
N CYS A 108 5.24 4.88 -3.54
CA CYS A 108 4.07 4.11 -3.10
C CYS A 108 4.52 2.86 -2.33
N ALA A 109 3.77 2.51 -1.29
CA ALA A 109 3.90 1.26 -0.57
C ALA A 109 2.59 0.48 -0.66
N VAL A 110 2.65 -0.70 -1.25
CA VAL A 110 1.49 -1.58 -1.42
C VAL A 110 1.52 -2.66 -0.36
N VAL A 111 0.44 -2.81 0.39
CA VAL A 111 0.30 -3.84 1.42
C VAL A 111 -0.60 -4.97 0.90
N LEU A 112 -0.07 -6.18 0.83
CA LEU A 112 -0.75 -7.34 0.25
C LEU A 112 -1.43 -8.19 1.33
N PRO A 113 -2.60 -8.82 1.04
CA PRO A 113 -3.31 -9.72 1.95
C PRO A 113 -2.90 -11.20 1.77
N CYS A 114 -1.77 -11.45 1.11
CA CYS A 114 -1.28 -12.77 0.71
C CYS A 114 0.25 -12.79 0.71
N GLY A 115 0.85 -13.91 0.42
CA GLY A 115 2.30 -14.02 0.27
C GLY A 115 2.84 -13.06 -0.79
N ILE A 116 4.02 -12.52 -0.53
CA ILE A 116 4.64 -11.44 -1.34
C ILE A 116 4.94 -11.84 -2.80
N ASN A 117 4.88 -13.12 -3.11
CA ASN A 117 5.04 -13.67 -4.47
C ASN A 117 3.74 -13.65 -5.28
N GLU A 118 2.60 -13.35 -4.66
CA GLU A 118 1.30 -13.31 -5.30
C GLU A 118 0.73 -11.88 -5.32
N ILE A 119 0.40 -11.38 -6.50
CA ILE A 119 -0.27 -10.09 -6.66
C ILE A 119 -1.78 -10.30 -6.77
N TYR A 120 -2.51 -9.65 -5.87
CA TYR A 120 -3.96 -9.67 -5.84
C TYR A 120 -4.55 -8.24 -5.78
N PRO A 121 -5.48 -7.89 -6.67
CA PRO A 121 -5.94 -8.67 -7.83
C PRO A 121 -4.91 -8.70 -8.96
N LYS A 122 -4.89 -9.77 -9.76
CA LYS A 122 -3.97 -9.91 -10.90
C LYS A 122 -4.10 -8.80 -11.93
N SER A 123 -5.29 -8.24 -12.11
CA SER A 123 -5.55 -7.10 -13.02
C SER A 123 -4.73 -5.86 -12.67
N ASN A 124 -4.30 -5.70 -11.43
CA ASN A 124 -3.50 -4.57 -10.96
C ASN A 124 -2.00 -4.88 -10.87
N GLN A 125 -1.56 -6.04 -11.40
CA GLN A 125 -0.15 -6.43 -11.38
C GLN A 125 0.75 -5.37 -12.00
N TRP A 126 0.34 -4.76 -13.12
CA TRP A 126 1.10 -3.71 -13.77
C TRP A 126 1.32 -2.47 -12.88
N ILE A 127 0.36 -2.16 -11.98
CA ILE A 127 0.52 -1.07 -11.00
C ILE A 127 1.60 -1.45 -9.98
N ALA A 128 1.59 -2.69 -9.49
CA ALA A 128 2.61 -3.18 -8.56
C ALA A 128 4.02 -3.14 -9.20
N GLU A 129 4.12 -3.51 -10.49
CA GLU A 129 5.36 -3.39 -11.25
C GLU A 129 5.84 -1.95 -11.34
N GLU A 130 4.94 -1.02 -11.64
CA GLU A 130 5.28 0.41 -11.74
C GLU A 130 5.67 0.99 -10.38
N VAL A 131 5.03 0.56 -9.27
CA VAL A 131 5.43 0.91 -7.91
C VAL A 131 6.89 0.53 -7.65
N LEU A 132 7.27 -0.71 -7.95
CA LEU A 132 8.65 -1.18 -7.77
C LEU A 132 9.64 -0.42 -8.67
N LYS A 133 9.29 -0.22 -9.93
CA LYS A 133 10.11 0.49 -10.91
C LYS A 133 10.39 1.94 -10.50
N GLN A 134 9.45 2.60 -9.86
CA GLN A 134 9.60 3.97 -9.35
C GLN A 134 10.23 4.03 -7.94
N GLY A 135 10.76 2.90 -7.43
CA GLY A 135 11.46 2.84 -6.15
C GLY A 135 10.55 2.81 -4.93
N GLY A 136 9.31 2.36 -5.11
CA GLY A 136 8.40 2.02 -4.03
C GLY A 136 8.61 0.60 -3.52
N CYS A 137 7.64 0.07 -2.75
CA CYS A 137 7.71 -1.28 -2.21
C CYS A 137 6.35 -2.00 -2.17
N LEU A 138 6.44 -3.33 -2.21
CA LEU A 138 5.34 -4.24 -1.89
C LEU A 138 5.64 -4.89 -0.55
N ILE A 139 4.65 -5.01 0.32
CA ILE A 139 4.83 -5.48 1.70
C ILE A 139 3.74 -6.50 2.04
N SER A 140 4.10 -7.53 2.77
CA SER A 140 3.16 -8.51 3.34
C SER A 140 3.63 -8.97 4.72
N GLU A 141 2.70 -9.31 5.59
CA GLU A 141 2.99 -10.04 6.84
C GLU A 141 2.97 -11.56 6.64
N TYR A 142 2.67 -12.02 5.45
CA TYR A 142 2.53 -13.44 5.15
C TYR A 142 3.71 -13.98 4.34
N PRO A 143 4.22 -15.17 4.67
CA PRO A 143 5.27 -15.81 3.90
C PRO A 143 4.79 -16.17 2.49
N GLU A 144 5.77 -16.42 1.63
CA GLU A 144 5.55 -16.89 0.26
C GLU A 144 4.62 -18.11 0.22
N GLY A 145 3.77 -18.19 -0.80
CA GLY A 145 2.79 -19.27 -0.98
C GLY A 145 1.50 -19.11 -0.17
N THR A 146 1.39 -18.08 0.68
CA THR A 146 0.14 -17.83 1.42
C THR A 146 -0.92 -17.24 0.48
N ARG A 147 -2.05 -17.93 0.34
CA ARG A 147 -3.16 -17.50 -0.53
C ARG A 147 -3.99 -16.36 0.08
N PRO A 148 -4.60 -15.49 -0.74
CA PRO A 148 -5.51 -14.45 -0.23
C PRO A 148 -6.81 -15.09 0.28
N GLU A 149 -7.18 -14.77 1.52
CA GLU A 149 -8.42 -15.20 2.17
C GLU A 149 -9.16 -13.99 2.75
N LYS A 150 -10.50 -14.08 2.85
CA LYS A 150 -11.35 -12.94 3.25
C LYS A 150 -10.88 -12.25 4.53
N TYR A 151 -10.54 -13.00 5.57
CA TYR A 151 -10.09 -12.44 6.84
C TYR A 151 -8.74 -11.71 6.74
N ARG A 152 -7.86 -12.14 5.82
CA ARG A 152 -6.55 -11.52 5.62
C ARG A 152 -6.63 -10.11 5.03
N PHE A 153 -7.67 -9.81 4.24
CA PHE A 153 -7.91 -8.45 3.79
C PHE A 153 -8.19 -7.52 4.96
N VAL A 154 -9.04 -7.96 5.90
CA VAL A 154 -9.36 -7.19 7.11
C VAL A 154 -8.13 -7.05 8.01
N GLN A 155 -7.38 -8.14 8.22
CA GLN A 155 -6.15 -8.08 9.03
C GLN A 155 -5.12 -7.14 8.43
N ARG A 156 -4.91 -7.17 7.11
CA ARG A 156 -3.98 -6.32 6.39
C ARG A 156 -4.30 -4.83 6.52
N ASP A 157 -5.61 -4.46 6.63
CA ASP A 157 -6.04 -3.06 6.68
C ASP A 157 -5.44 -2.29 7.86
N ARG A 158 -5.14 -2.97 8.99
CA ARG A 158 -4.44 -2.35 10.13
C ARG A 158 -3.01 -1.91 9.78
N LEU A 159 -2.38 -2.57 8.82
CA LEU A 159 -1.02 -2.23 8.39
C LEU A 159 -1.02 -0.97 7.52
N GLN A 160 -2.04 -0.77 6.68
CA GLN A 160 -2.17 0.44 5.88
C GLN A 160 -2.26 1.68 6.76
N SER A 161 -3.16 1.67 7.74
CA SER A 161 -3.27 2.74 8.72
C SER A 161 -2.04 2.83 9.64
N GLY A 162 -1.47 1.68 10.03
CA GLY A 162 -0.30 1.60 10.89
C GLY A 162 0.96 2.23 10.31
N MET A 163 1.17 2.10 9.00
CA MET A 163 2.29 2.70 8.27
C MET A 163 2.04 4.17 7.88
N SER A 164 0.85 4.71 8.18
CA SER A 164 0.44 6.04 7.72
C SER A 164 0.21 6.99 8.88
N GLN A 165 0.40 8.29 8.65
CA GLN A 165 0.07 9.33 9.62
C GLN A 165 -1.39 9.76 9.54
N GLY A 166 -2.03 9.44 8.43
CA GLY A 166 -3.46 9.69 8.20
C GLY A 166 -4.03 8.76 7.15
N VAL A 167 -5.34 8.60 7.21
CA VAL A 167 -6.14 7.81 6.27
C VAL A 167 -7.16 8.72 5.61
N LEU A 168 -7.19 8.72 4.29
CA LEU A 168 -8.20 9.39 3.49
C LEU A 168 -9.16 8.35 2.92
N VAL A 169 -10.42 8.45 3.26
CA VAL A 169 -11.51 7.65 2.67
C VAL A 169 -12.13 8.46 1.54
N VAL A 170 -12.06 7.97 0.31
CA VAL A 170 -12.59 8.70 -0.86
C VAL A 170 -14.07 8.41 -1.07
N GLU A 171 -14.44 7.15 -1.09
CA GLU A 171 -15.81 6.70 -1.27
C GLU A 171 -16.01 5.37 -0.56
N ALA A 172 -17.00 5.26 0.30
CA ALA A 172 -17.27 4.03 1.04
C ALA A 172 -18.76 3.90 1.36
N MET A 173 -19.25 2.66 1.37
CA MET A 173 -20.54 2.34 1.97
C MET A 173 -20.32 2.01 3.46
N GLU A 174 -21.31 2.29 4.31
CA GLU A 174 -21.24 2.08 5.77
C GLU A 174 -20.79 0.66 6.17
N LYS A 175 -21.22 -0.35 5.44
CA LYS A 175 -20.89 -1.77 5.70
C LYS A 175 -19.85 -2.30 4.69
N SER A 176 -18.83 -1.51 4.36
CA SER A 176 -17.78 -1.90 3.43
C SER A 176 -16.48 -2.26 4.14
N GLY A 177 -15.61 -3.03 3.45
CA GLY A 177 -14.26 -3.34 3.94
C GLY A 177 -13.41 -2.10 4.22
N THR A 178 -13.66 -1.00 3.53
CA THR A 178 -12.99 0.29 3.74
C THR A 178 -13.17 0.81 5.17
N MET A 179 -14.32 0.52 5.78
CA MET A 179 -14.58 0.95 7.16
C MET A 179 -13.66 0.29 8.17
N HIS A 180 -13.13 -0.90 7.90
CA HIS A 180 -12.13 -1.53 8.78
C HIS A 180 -10.84 -0.69 8.85
N THR A 181 -10.37 -0.17 7.71
CA THR A 181 -9.19 0.71 7.72
C THR A 181 -9.46 2.00 8.49
N ALA A 182 -10.66 2.60 8.35
CA ALA A 182 -11.05 3.78 9.11
C ALA A 182 -11.14 3.52 10.63
N GLU A 183 -11.67 2.35 11.03
CA GLU A 183 -11.72 1.94 12.43
C GLU A 183 -10.32 1.71 13.01
N TYR A 184 -9.42 1.05 12.25
CA TYR A 184 -8.03 0.91 12.65
C TYR A 184 -7.32 2.25 12.79
N ALA A 185 -7.56 3.19 11.86
CA ALA A 185 -7.01 4.54 11.96
C ALA A 185 -7.41 5.23 13.27
N LYS A 186 -8.70 5.15 13.68
CA LYS A 186 -9.16 5.65 14.96
C LYS A 186 -8.49 4.98 16.15
N LYS A 187 -8.43 3.63 16.17
CA LYS A 187 -7.79 2.84 17.25
C LYS A 187 -6.29 3.14 17.39
N GLN A 188 -5.63 3.49 16.29
CA GLN A 188 -4.21 3.78 16.20
C GLN A 188 -3.90 5.28 16.34
N ASN A 189 -4.90 6.13 16.65
CA ASN A 189 -4.79 7.59 16.74
C ASN A 189 -4.21 8.23 15.45
N ARG A 190 -4.57 7.71 14.29
CA ARG A 190 -4.22 8.30 13.00
C ARG A 190 -5.26 9.34 12.60
N ARG A 191 -4.82 10.36 11.88
CA ARG A 191 -5.76 11.34 11.31
C ARG A 191 -6.68 10.64 10.31
N LEU A 192 -7.97 10.95 10.35
CA LEU A 192 -8.96 10.41 9.44
C LEU A 192 -9.66 11.55 8.73
N ALA A 193 -9.70 11.48 7.41
CA ALA A 193 -10.45 12.40 6.56
C ALA A 193 -11.30 11.63 5.55
N CYS A 194 -12.36 12.24 5.08
CA CYS A 194 -13.22 11.72 4.01
C CYS A 194 -13.62 12.85 3.05
N TYR A 195 -13.85 12.47 1.81
CA TYR A 195 -14.49 13.34 0.82
C TYR A 195 -16.00 13.35 1.01
#